data_bb3858cd751d9b8f7ee39c6760a3e8fb
#
_entry.id   bb3858cd751d9b8f7ee39c6760a3e8fb
#
_cell.length_a   1.000
_cell.length_b   1.000
_cell.length_c   1.000
_cell.angle_alpha   90.00
_cell.angle_beta   90.00
_cell.angle_gamma   90.00
#
_symmetry.space_group_name_H-M   'P 1'
#
loop_
_entity.id
_entity.type
_entity.pdbx_description
1 polymer ?
#
loop_
_entity_poly.entity_id
_entity_poly.type
_entity_poly.pdbx_seq_one_letter_code
_entity_poly.pdbx_strand_id
1 'polypeptide(L)'
;YSEQFLWMSNLKDKNFHLHMAWYAICETYYHTFKWDKNRILSKEFEYIRVDESWVWTKDFSSYLKKIGVTGVFHHVGPILWHLPTKKPIQIPGIKKKSINICIFDRNPKNKAVIESFGESNLYQYFSCANMSKFINDIVDVVNGIEKYSNRKINLLLKHRMNDVGHDDEQYNSLITNLSEVEKRIFVVNPYVNFYSLVEKCDLIIVFPYSSPAYVADYIGVPALYFDPIKNLIPIYERAKKISFASGRDELKIKLDKILL
;
A
#
# COMPACT_ATOMS: atom_id res chain seq x y z
N TYR A 1 -3.17 -18.66 5.43
CA TYR A 1 -2.79 -18.67 4.00
C TYR A 1 -1.82 -19.80 3.65
N SER A 2 -0.87 -20.16 4.52
CA SER A 2 0.08 -21.26 4.30
C SER A 2 -0.57 -22.63 4.17
N GLU A 3 -1.65 -22.90 4.88
CA GLU A 3 -2.36 -24.19 4.84
C GLU A 3 -3.05 -24.46 3.51
N GLN A 4 -3.47 -23.44 2.78
CA GLN A 4 -4.12 -23.60 1.48
C GLN A 4 -3.17 -24.15 0.40
N PHE A 5 -1.87 -23.94 0.54
CA PHE A 5 -0.88 -24.35 -0.47
C PHE A 5 -0.41 -25.80 -0.32
N LEU A 6 -0.48 -26.37 0.87
CA LEU A 6 -0.04 -27.77 1.11
C LEU A 6 -0.90 -28.78 0.36
N TRP A 7 -2.22 -28.58 0.27
CA TRP A 7 -3.08 -29.48 -0.48
C TRP A 7 -2.91 -29.35 -2.00
N MET A 8 -2.49 -28.18 -2.50
CA MET A 8 -2.23 -27.98 -3.92
C MET A 8 -1.03 -28.79 -4.40
N SER A 9 -0.02 -29.02 -3.55
CA SER A 9 1.13 -29.87 -3.91
C SER A 9 0.72 -31.32 -4.19
N ASN A 10 -0.34 -31.80 -3.51
CA ASN A 10 -0.87 -33.16 -3.72
C ASN A 10 -1.70 -33.31 -5.01
N LEU A 11 -2.09 -32.19 -5.65
CA LEU A 11 -2.82 -32.22 -6.92
C LEU A 11 -1.90 -32.47 -8.14
N LYS A 12 -0.60 -32.19 -8.03
CA LYS A 12 0.35 -32.41 -9.14
C LYS A 12 0.40 -33.86 -9.60
N ASP A 13 0.22 -34.78 -8.68
CA ASP A 13 0.23 -36.22 -8.99
C ASP A 13 -1.01 -36.70 -9.78
N LYS A 14 -1.96 -35.78 -10.05
CA LYS A 14 -3.26 -36.10 -10.69
C LYS A 14 -3.45 -35.48 -12.09
N ASN A 15 -2.36 -35.12 -12.77
CA ASN A 15 -2.38 -34.47 -14.10
C ASN A 15 -3.15 -33.14 -14.17
N PHE A 16 -3.22 -32.40 -13.06
CA PHE A 16 -3.76 -31.04 -13.07
C PHE A 16 -2.66 -30.02 -13.45
N HIS A 17 -3.04 -29.03 -14.26
CA HIS A 17 -2.22 -27.87 -14.54
C HIS A 17 -2.64 -26.72 -13.59
N LEU A 18 -1.72 -26.31 -12.72
CA LEU A 18 -2.02 -25.35 -11.65
C LEU A 18 -1.58 -23.96 -12.04
N HIS A 19 -2.52 -23.02 -12.04
CA HIS A 19 -2.28 -21.62 -12.26
C HIS A 19 -2.51 -20.82 -10.98
N MET A 20 -1.63 -19.88 -10.67
CA MET A 20 -1.76 -18.97 -9.55
C MET A 20 -1.74 -17.52 -10.03
N ALA A 21 -2.83 -16.79 -9.79
CA ALA A 21 -2.88 -15.35 -9.99
C ALA A 21 -2.62 -14.63 -8.67
N TRP A 22 -1.54 -13.85 -8.62
CA TRP A 22 -1.20 -13.07 -7.45
C TRP A 22 -2.02 -11.78 -7.44
N TYR A 23 -2.91 -11.63 -6.45
CA TYR A 23 -3.81 -10.48 -6.35
C TYR A 23 -3.13 -9.21 -5.82
N ALA A 24 -1.92 -9.35 -5.28
CA ALA A 24 -1.12 -8.26 -4.74
C ALA A 24 0.38 -8.61 -4.86
N ILE A 25 1.23 -7.62 -4.68
CA ILE A 25 2.64 -7.84 -4.42
C ILE A 25 2.84 -8.12 -2.93
N CYS A 26 3.81 -9.00 -2.61
CA CYS A 26 4.17 -9.24 -1.22
C CYS A 26 4.99 -8.07 -0.68
N GLU A 27 4.37 -7.21 0.13
CA GLU A 27 5.03 -6.06 0.75
C GLU A 27 6.22 -6.47 1.65
N THR A 28 6.08 -7.59 2.35
CA THR A 28 7.05 -8.10 3.34
C THR A 28 8.45 -8.26 2.76
N TYR A 29 8.53 -8.67 1.52
CA TYR A 29 9.80 -8.85 0.80
C TYR A 29 10.60 -7.55 0.65
N TYR A 30 9.90 -6.42 0.47
CA TYR A 30 10.54 -5.14 0.21
C TYR A 30 10.90 -4.38 1.51
N HIS A 31 10.34 -4.79 2.66
CA HIS A 31 10.61 -4.13 3.91
C HIS A 31 12.00 -4.50 4.45
N THR A 32 13.01 -3.75 4.02
CA THR A 32 14.35 -3.83 4.59
C THR A 32 14.52 -2.74 5.64
N PHE A 33 14.47 -3.12 6.90
CA PHE A 33 14.63 -2.19 8.02
C PHE A 33 16.11 -1.88 8.27
N LYS A 34 16.42 -0.64 8.64
CA LYS A 34 17.78 -0.20 8.96
C LYS A 34 18.37 -0.94 10.16
N TRP A 35 17.54 -1.39 11.09
CA TRP A 35 17.97 -2.16 12.26
C TRP A 35 18.19 -3.65 11.99
N ASP A 36 17.65 -4.16 10.89
CA ASP A 36 17.83 -5.57 10.53
C ASP A 36 19.14 -5.76 9.78
N LYS A 37 20.18 -6.15 10.52
CA LYS A 37 21.52 -6.39 9.96
C LYS A 37 21.59 -7.67 9.11
N ASN A 38 20.71 -8.61 9.33
CA ASN A 38 20.79 -9.95 8.71
C ASN A 38 20.06 -10.06 7.38
N ARG A 39 19.15 -9.12 7.07
CA ARG A 39 18.39 -9.07 5.80
C ARG A 39 17.91 -10.44 5.31
N ILE A 40 17.37 -11.24 6.22
CA ILE A 40 16.89 -12.58 5.90
C ILE A 40 15.69 -12.46 4.97
N LEU A 41 15.77 -13.08 3.80
CA LEU A 41 14.63 -13.19 2.90
C LEU A 41 13.50 -13.94 3.58
N SER A 42 12.31 -13.34 3.62
CA SER A 42 11.11 -14.04 4.04
C SER A 42 10.89 -15.24 3.12
N LYS A 43 10.63 -16.40 3.70
CA LYS A 43 10.34 -17.63 2.97
C LYS A 43 8.86 -17.99 2.98
N GLU A 44 8.01 -16.98 3.21
CA GLU A 44 6.56 -17.14 3.38
C GLU A 44 5.90 -17.99 2.27
N PHE A 45 6.44 -17.95 1.06
CA PHE A 45 5.88 -18.65 -0.10
C PHE A 45 6.76 -19.81 -0.61
N GLU A 46 7.76 -20.25 0.16
CA GLU A 46 8.72 -21.29 -0.30
C GLU A 46 8.07 -22.63 -0.65
N TYR A 47 6.90 -22.92 -0.10
CA TYR A 47 6.17 -24.17 -0.33
C TYR A 47 5.24 -24.15 -1.54
N ILE A 48 5.11 -23.00 -2.22
CA ILE A 48 4.22 -22.89 -3.38
C ILE A 48 4.80 -23.70 -4.54
N ARG A 49 3.97 -24.60 -5.08
CA ARG A 49 4.28 -25.44 -6.24
C ARG A 49 3.16 -25.32 -7.25
N VAL A 50 3.36 -24.49 -8.26
CA VAL A 50 2.40 -24.26 -9.35
C VAL A 50 3.11 -24.35 -10.69
N ASP A 51 2.38 -24.64 -11.75
CA ASP A 51 2.93 -24.72 -13.10
C ASP A 51 3.11 -23.34 -13.69
N GLU A 52 2.17 -22.43 -13.42
CA GLU A 52 2.22 -21.05 -13.89
C GLU A 52 1.86 -20.06 -12.77
N SER A 53 2.61 -18.97 -12.70
CA SER A 53 2.39 -17.85 -11.79
C SER A 53 2.17 -16.55 -12.55
N TRP A 54 1.04 -15.90 -12.36
CA TRP A 54 0.70 -14.63 -12.95
C TRP A 54 0.98 -13.54 -11.92
N VAL A 55 2.12 -12.90 -12.07
CA VAL A 55 2.68 -11.92 -11.11
C VAL A 55 2.65 -10.51 -11.67
N TRP A 56 2.63 -9.52 -10.79
CA TRP A 56 2.55 -8.12 -11.21
C TRP A 56 3.88 -7.61 -11.79
N THR A 57 5.00 -7.97 -11.16
CA THR A 57 6.31 -7.40 -11.48
C THR A 57 7.38 -8.47 -11.67
N LYS A 58 8.40 -8.11 -12.45
CA LYS A 58 9.58 -8.95 -12.65
C LYS A 58 10.37 -9.17 -11.35
N ASP A 59 10.39 -8.15 -10.49
CA ASP A 59 11.12 -8.21 -9.23
C ASP A 59 10.46 -9.18 -8.24
N PHE A 60 9.12 -9.17 -8.18
CA PHE A 60 8.40 -10.15 -7.37
C PHE A 60 8.63 -11.59 -7.88
N SER A 61 8.63 -11.83 -9.18
CA SER A 61 8.98 -13.15 -9.73
C SER A 61 10.42 -13.57 -9.40
N SER A 62 11.35 -12.62 -9.41
CA SER A 62 12.75 -12.88 -9.05
C SER A 62 12.89 -13.28 -7.58
N TYR A 63 12.13 -12.62 -6.69
CA TYR A 63 12.04 -13.01 -5.29
C TYR A 63 11.47 -14.43 -5.12
N LEU A 64 10.32 -14.72 -5.74
CA LEU A 64 9.68 -16.02 -5.65
C LEU A 64 10.64 -17.15 -6.10
N LYS A 65 11.38 -16.93 -7.18
CA LYS A 65 12.43 -17.87 -7.64
C LYS A 65 13.54 -18.06 -6.61
N LYS A 66 14.00 -16.98 -5.97
CA LYS A 66 15.06 -17.04 -4.93
C LYS A 66 14.66 -17.87 -3.73
N ILE A 67 13.38 -17.85 -3.35
CA ILE A 67 12.85 -18.64 -2.22
C ILE A 67 12.37 -20.03 -2.62
N GLY A 68 12.56 -20.43 -3.88
CA GLY A 68 12.31 -21.80 -4.35
C GLY A 68 10.95 -22.04 -5.00
N VAL A 69 10.15 -21.00 -5.27
CA VAL A 69 8.93 -21.15 -6.07
C VAL A 69 9.30 -21.49 -7.51
N THR A 70 8.74 -22.59 -8.02
CA THR A 70 9.00 -23.10 -9.37
C THR A 70 7.86 -22.78 -10.32
N GLY A 71 8.03 -23.02 -11.62
CA GLY A 71 7.02 -22.85 -12.66
C GLY A 71 7.32 -21.67 -13.60
N VAL A 72 6.41 -21.44 -14.53
CA VAL A 72 6.50 -20.33 -15.50
C VAL A 72 5.92 -19.05 -14.87
N PHE A 73 6.61 -17.92 -15.04
CA PHE A 73 6.17 -16.64 -14.50
C PHE A 73 5.75 -15.70 -15.64
N HIS A 74 4.49 -15.27 -15.59
CA HIS A 74 3.92 -14.26 -16.49
C HIS A 74 3.83 -12.92 -15.77
N HIS A 75 4.43 -11.86 -16.36
CA HIS A 75 4.39 -10.52 -15.79
C HIS A 75 3.20 -9.76 -16.38
N VAL A 76 2.12 -9.66 -15.63
CA VAL A 76 0.81 -9.20 -16.11
C VAL A 76 0.34 -7.86 -15.52
N GLY A 77 1.11 -7.31 -14.60
CA GLY A 77 0.69 -6.12 -13.87
C GLY A 77 -0.47 -6.40 -12.89
N PRO A 78 -1.14 -5.35 -12.40
CA PRO A 78 -2.20 -5.47 -11.39
C PRO A 78 -3.56 -5.89 -11.99
N ILE A 79 -3.65 -7.05 -12.62
CA ILE A 79 -4.80 -7.50 -13.41
C ILE A 79 -6.14 -7.52 -12.66
N LEU A 80 -6.12 -7.83 -11.38
CA LEU A 80 -7.36 -7.91 -10.59
C LEU A 80 -8.00 -6.56 -10.30
N TRP A 81 -7.27 -5.46 -10.54
CA TRP A 81 -7.76 -4.09 -10.35
C TRP A 81 -8.33 -3.48 -11.63
N HIS A 82 -8.18 -4.16 -12.76
CA HIS A 82 -8.63 -3.73 -14.09
C HIS A 82 -10.07 -4.05 -14.43
N LEU A 83 -10.89 -4.43 -13.48
CA LEU A 83 -12.31 -4.70 -13.76
C LEU A 83 -12.98 -3.41 -14.23
N PRO A 84 -13.39 -3.31 -15.51
CA PRO A 84 -13.97 -2.10 -16.03
C PRO A 84 -15.28 -1.81 -15.30
N THR A 85 -15.37 -0.64 -14.71
CA THR A 85 -16.63 -0.14 -14.17
C THR A 85 -17.50 0.29 -15.36
N LYS A 86 -18.60 -0.38 -15.57
CA LYS A 86 -19.55 -0.09 -16.69
C LYS A 86 -20.19 1.30 -16.63
N LYS A 87 -20.01 2.05 -15.54
CA LYS A 87 -20.56 3.40 -15.34
C LYS A 87 -19.53 4.29 -14.67
N PRO A 88 -19.43 5.59 -15.08
CA PRO A 88 -18.62 6.54 -14.35
C PRO A 88 -19.16 6.66 -12.92
N ILE A 89 -18.39 6.17 -11.96
CA ILE A 89 -18.74 6.25 -10.55
C ILE A 89 -18.43 7.67 -10.08
N GLN A 90 -19.47 8.34 -9.56
CA GLN A 90 -19.26 9.55 -8.77
C GLN A 90 -18.61 9.16 -7.44
N ILE A 91 -17.40 9.61 -7.20
CA ILE A 91 -16.71 9.34 -5.94
C ILE A 91 -16.94 10.54 -5.03
N PRO A 92 -17.68 10.37 -3.92
CA PRO A 92 -17.83 11.42 -2.94
C PRO A 92 -16.47 11.91 -2.45
N GLY A 93 -16.35 13.19 -2.19
CA GLY A 93 -15.11 13.81 -1.73
C GLY A 93 -14.20 14.32 -2.84
N ILE A 94 -14.29 13.85 -4.08
CA ILE A 94 -13.52 14.41 -5.22
C ILE A 94 -13.99 15.84 -5.52
N LYS A 95 -13.05 16.77 -5.60
CA LYS A 95 -13.31 18.20 -5.89
C LYS A 95 -12.64 18.62 -7.19
N LYS A 96 -13.43 19.05 -8.17
CA LYS A 96 -12.97 19.41 -9.52
C LYS A 96 -11.96 20.56 -9.58
N LYS A 97 -11.99 21.48 -8.62
CA LYS A 97 -11.15 22.70 -8.57
C LYS A 97 -10.01 22.61 -7.54
N SER A 98 -9.74 21.42 -7.02
CA SER A 98 -8.70 21.19 -6.02
C SER A 98 -7.79 20.09 -6.51
N ILE A 99 -6.55 20.10 -6.04
CA ILE A 99 -5.65 18.96 -6.18
C ILE A 99 -6.18 17.84 -5.26
N ASN A 100 -6.51 16.70 -5.82
CA ASN A 100 -7.01 15.56 -5.07
C ASN A 100 -5.88 14.58 -4.77
N ILE A 101 -5.52 14.44 -3.51
CA ILE A 101 -4.50 13.50 -3.05
C ILE A 101 -5.20 12.36 -2.32
N CYS A 102 -5.01 11.13 -2.79
CA CYS A 102 -5.52 9.97 -2.08
C CYS A 102 -4.44 9.35 -1.21
N ILE A 103 -4.76 9.16 0.06
CA ILE A 103 -3.93 8.51 1.06
C ILE A 103 -4.46 7.09 1.25
N PHE A 104 -3.58 6.10 1.10
CA PHE A 104 -3.88 4.73 1.46
C PHE A 104 -3.09 4.38 2.70
N ASP A 105 -3.81 4.28 3.79
CA ASP A 105 -3.25 3.87 5.07
C ASP A 105 -3.29 2.34 5.26
N ARG A 106 -2.81 1.94 6.40
CA ARG A 106 -2.97 0.60 6.93
C ARG A 106 -3.52 0.73 8.34
N ASN A 107 -4.71 0.19 8.59
CA ASN A 107 -5.26 0.19 9.94
C ASN A 107 -4.29 -0.51 10.89
N PRO A 108 -3.78 0.18 11.91
CA PRO A 108 -2.95 -0.47 12.91
C PRO A 108 -3.78 -1.47 13.70
N LYS A 109 -3.18 -2.62 13.98
CA LYS A 109 -3.81 -3.61 14.84
C LYS A 109 -3.63 -3.22 16.29
N ASN A 110 -4.59 -3.58 17.13
CA ASN A 110 -4.45 -3.38 18.56
C ASN A 110 -3.27 -4.20 19.12
N LYS A 111 -2.77 -3.79 20.29
CA LYS A 111 -1.57 -4.38 20.89
C LYS A 111 -1.68 -5.89 21.11
N ALA A 112 -2.84 -6.38 21.55
CA ALA A 112 -3.06 -7.80 21.80
C ALA A 112 -2.95 -8.64 20.51
N VAL A 113 -3.44 -8.12 19.39
CA VAL A 113 -3.30 -8.77 18.08
C VAL A 113 -1.82 -8.80 17.65
N ILE A 114 -1.11 -7.68 17.82
CA ILE A 114 0.33 -7.62 17.49
C ILE A 114 1.13 -8.66 18.31
N GLU A 115 0.87 -8.73 19.60
CA GLU A 115 1.51 -9.70 20.50
C GLU A 115 1.20 -11.15 20.13
N SER A 116 -0.02 -11.45 19.68
CA SER A 116 -0.42 -12.81 19.26
C SER A 116 0.29 -13.30 17.99
N PHE A 117 0.73 -12.39 17.13
CA PHE A 117 1.50 -12.71 15.90
C PHE A 117 3.03 -12.77 16.14
N GLY A 118 3.48 -12.58 17.38
CA GLY A 118 4.88 -12.53 17.75
C GLY A 118 5.55 -11.19 17.39
N GLU A 119 6.81 -11.04 17.82
CA GLU A 119 7.60 -9.82 17.62
C GLU A 119 8.08 -9.65 16.16
N SER A 120 7.16 -9.66 15.22
CA SER A 120 7.50 -9.34 13.84
C SER A 120 7.81 -7.84 13.71
N ASN A 121 9.00 -7.49 13.27
CA ASN A 121 9.40 -6.11 12.98
C ASN A 121 8.40 -5.39 12.07
N LEU A 122 7.74 -6.13 11.19
CA LEU A 122 6.73 -5.59 10.29
C LEU A 122 5.49 -5.09 11.04
N TYR A 123 5.01 -5.85 12.03
CA TYR A 123 3.86 -5.43 12.83
C TYR A 123 4.19 -4.22 13.71
N GLN A 124 5.38 -4.16 14.29
CA GLN A 124 5.85 -2.99 15.02
C GLN A 124 5.92 -1.74 14.15
N TYR A 125 6.34 -1.90 12.89
CA TYR A 125 6.35 -0.81 11.92
C TYR A 125 4.95 -0.24 11.67
N PHE A 126 3.91 -1.06 11.66
CA PHE A 126 2.51 -0.64 11.51
C PHE A 126 1.79 -0.38 12.83
N SER A 127 2.52 0.02 13.87
CA SER A 127 1.92 0.42 15.15
C SER A 127 1.03 1.65 15.03
N CYS A 128 0.10 1.83 15.99
CA CYS A 128 -0.77 3.01 16.07
C CYS A 128 0.04 4.32 16.01
N ALA A 129 1.13 4.40 16.77
CA ALA A 129 1.99 5.59 16.80
C ALA A 129 2.56 5.95 15.41
N ASN A 130 3.06 4.95 14.67
CA ASN A 130 3.62 5.16 13.35
C ASN A 130 2.54 5.50 12.31
N MET A 131 1.36 4.86 12.40
CA MET A 131 0.23 5.15 11.53
C MET A 131 -0.32 6.56 11.78
N SER A 132 -0.46 6.95 13.04
CA SER A 132 -0.86 8.30 13.42
C SER A 132 0.13 9.34 12.92
N LYS A 133 1.44 9.06 13.08
CA LYS A 133 2.49 9.93 12.55
C LYS A 133 2.43 10.06 11.03
N PHE A 134 2.18 8.96 10.31
CA PHE A 134 2.02 8.96 8.85
C PHE A 134 0.94 9.95 8.41
N ILE A 135 -0.26 9.85 9.01
CA ILE A 135 -1.39 10.74 8.66
C ILE A 135 -1.11 12.18 9.06
N ASN A 136 -0.65 12.41 10.30
CA ASN A 136 -0.40 13.76 10.81
C ASN A 136 0.69 14.49 10.00
N ASP A 137 1.79 13.83 9.68
CA ASP A 137 2.85 14.42 8.86
C ASP A 137 2.33 14.83 7.47
N ILE A 138 1.47 14.02 6.85
CA ILE A 138 0.85 14.36 5.56
C ILE A 138 -0.06 15.58 5.68
N VAL A 139 -0.96 15.58 6.66
CA VAL A 139 -1.89 16.70 6.91
C VAL A 139 -1.14 17.99 7.17
N ASP A 140 -0.12 17.94 8.02
CA ASP A 140 0.68 19.12 8.38
C ASP A 140 1.47 19.68 7.20
N VAL A 141 2.11 18.81 6.39
CA VAL A 141 2.86 19.24 5.21
C VAL A 141 1.92 19.85 4.18
N VAL A 142 0.77 19.23 3.93
CA VAL A 142 -0.23 19.74 3.00
C VAL A 142 -0.79 21.10 3.47
N ASN A 143 -1.08 21.24 4.77
CA ASN A 143 -1.50 22.53 5.35
C ASN A 143 -0.46 23.63 5.14
N GLY A 144 0.82 23.28 5.27
CA GLY A 144 1.92 24.19 4.96
C GLY A 144 1.91 24.62 3.49
N ILE A 145 1.81 23.66 2.56
CA ILE A 145 1.78 23.91 1.12
C ILE A 145 0.59 24.81 0.74
N GLU A 146 -0.61 24.55 1.23
CA GLU A 146 -1.79 25.38 0.97
C GLU A 146 -1.59 26.84 1.36
N LYS A 147 -0.91 27.10 2.51
CA LYS A 147 -0.69 28.45 3.02
C LYS A 147 0.17 29.32 2.11
N TYR A 148 1.20 28.75 1.47
CA TYR A 148 2.11 29.55 0.64
C TYR A 148 1.85 29.45 -0.87
N SER A 149 1.19 28.36 -1.33
CA SER A 149 0.93 28.15 -2.76
C SER A 149 -0.41 28.72 -3.24
N ASN A 150 -1.29 29.06 -2.32
CA ASN A 150 -2.69 29.45 -2.58
C ASN A 150 -3.47 28.39 -3.41
N ARG A 151 -3.02 27.14 -3.40
CA ARG A 151 -3.69 26.02 -4.05
C ARG A 151 -4.55 25.27 -3.03
N LYS A 152 -5.77 24.90 -3.42
CA LYS A 152 -6.63 24.06 -2.58
C LYS A 152 -6.28 22.59 -2.78
N ILE A 153 -5.93 21.92 -1.71
CA ILE A 153 -5.61 20.50 -1.70
C ILE A 153 -6.71 19.75 -0.93
N ASN A 154 -7.20 18.70 -1.56
CA ASN A 154 -8.24 17.86 -1.01
C ASN A 154 -7.64 16.49 -0.65
N LEU A 155 -7.63 16.15 0.62
CA LEU A 155 -7.11 14.88 1.12
C LEU A 155 -8.23 13.86 1.22
N LEU A 156 -8.08 12.74 0.55
CA LEU A 156 -8.98 11.60 0.53
C LEU A 156 -8.30 10.44 1.24
N LEU A 157 -8.89 9.90 2.29
CA LEU A 157 -8.36 8.74 2.98
C LEU A 157 -9.14 7.50 2.59
N LYS A 158 -8.47 6.53 2.02
CA LYS A 158 -9.02 5.22 1.68
C LYS A 158 -8.51 4.18 2.66
N HIS A 159 -9.32 3.85 3.65
CA HIS A 159 -9.04 2.75 4.56
C HIS A 159 -9.13 1.39 3.87
N ARG A 160 -8.34 0.45 4.35
CA ARG A 160 -8.63 -0.97 4.13
C ARG A 160 -9.97 -1.30 4.82
N MET A 161 -10.70 -2.30 4.31
CA MET A 161 -11.91 -2.80 4.97
C MET A 161 -11.57 -3.22 6.41
N ASN A 162 -12.37 -2.73 7.36
CA ASN A 162 -12.14 -2.98 8.78
C ASN A 162 -12.30 -4.46 9.11
N ASP A 163 -11.30 -5.02 9.78
CA ASP A 163 -11.45 -6.26 10.54
C ASP A 163 -12.09 -5.89 11.88
N VAL A 164 -13.41 -6.02 11.98
CA VAL A 164 -14.17 -5.62 13.17
C VAL A 164 -13.53 -6.24 14.43
N GLY A 165 -13.22 -5.39 15.41
CA GLY A 165 -12.66 -5.80 16.70
C GLY A 165 -11.13 -5.94 16.76
N HIS A 166 -10.40 -5.75 15.65
CA HIS A 166 -8.94 -5.87 15.62
C HIS A 166 -8.21 -4.54 15.40
N ASP A 167 -8.95 -3.47 15.08
CA ASP A 167 -8.36 -2.17 14.82
C ASP A 167 -8.08 -1.40 16.12
N ASP A 168 -7.10 -0.50 16.05
CA ASP A 168 -6.70 0.33 17.18
C ASP A 168 -7.67 1.50 17.35
N GLU A 169 -8.25 1.62 18.56
CA GLU A 169 -9.27 2.66 18.87
C GLU A 169 -8.67 4.07 18.86
N GLN A 170 -7.42 4.25 19.24
CA GLN A 170 -6.77 5.56 19.24
C GLN A 170 -6.59 6.09 17.83
N TYR A 171 -6.21 5.19 16.90
CA TYR A 171 -6.11 5.54 15.50
C TYR A 171 -7.47 5.90 14.90
N ASN A 172 -8.51 5.13 15.20
CA ASN A 172 -9.85 5.41 14.73
C ASN A 172 -10.36 6.79 15.26
N SER A 173 -10.06 7.09 16.53
CA SER A 173 -10.38 8.39 17.12
C SER A 173 -9.65 9.55 16.43
N LEU A 174 -8.38 9.38 16.09
CA LEU A 174 -7.63 10.37 15.29
C LEU A 174 -8.30 10.62 13.94
N ILE A 175 -8.64 9.56 13.21
CA ILE A 175 -9.26 9.70 11.88
C ILE A 175 -10.63 10.39 11.98
N THR A 176 -11.45 10.03 12.99
CA THR A 176 -12.72 10.68 13.25
C THR A 176 -12.51 12.18 13.53
N ASN A 177 -11.55 12.54 14.37
CA ASN A 177 -11.24 13.95 14.65
C ASN A 177 -10.87 14.70 13.37
N LEU A 178 -9.93 14.18 12.57
CA LEU A 178 -9.46 14.82 11.33
C LEU A 178 -10.57 14.94 10.27
N SER A 179 -11.50 13.99 10.22
CA SER A 179 -12.57 13.98 9.20
C SER A 179 -13.82 14.76 9.61
N GLU A 180 -14.28 14.61 10.84
CA GLU A 180 -15.56 15.15 11.29
C GLU A 180 -15.41 16.49 12.03
N VAL A 181 -14.37 16.68 12.83
CA VAL A 181 -14.14 17.90 13.61
C VAL A 181 -13.34 18.91 12.80
N GLU A 182 -12.13 18.54 12.38
CA GLU A 182 -11.23 19.44 11.65
C GLU A 182 -11.58 19.56 10.17
N LYS A 183 -12.30 18.58 9.61
CA LYS A 183 -12.69 18.50 8.20
C LYS A 183 -11.49 18.61 7.24
N ARG A 184 -10.33 18.09 7.67
CA ARG A 184 -9.09 18.12 6.91
C ARG A 184 -8.95 16.96 5.94
N ILE A 185 -9.56 15.83 6.24
CA ILE A 185 -9.57 14.65 5.37
C ILE A 185 -11.01 14.22 5.07
N PHE A 186 -11.20 13.62 3.91
CA PHE A 186 -12.45 12.97 3.53
C PHE A 186 -12.25 11.46 3.52
N VAL A 187 -12.93 10.75 4.40
CA VAL A 187 -12.87 9.29 4.45
C VAL A 187 -13.70 8.70 3.32
N VAL A 188 -13.04 8.01 2.41
CA VAL A 188 -13.68 7.38 1.24
C VAL A 188 -14.30 6.06 1.67
N ASN A 189 -15.52 5.80 1.21
CA ASN A 189 -16.19 4.52 1.46
C ASN A 189 -15.29 3.34 1.03
N PRO A 190 -15.05 2.34 1.89
CA PRO A 190 -14.15 1.22 1.63
C PRO A 190 -14.57 0.37 0.42
N TYR A 191 -15.82 0.40 0.01
CA TYR A 191 -16.33 -0.32 -1.18
C TYR A 191 -16.13 0.45 -2.51
N VAL A 192 -15.66 1.69 -2.47
CA VAL A 192 -15.32 2.42 -3.70
C VAL A 192 -14.24 1.66 -4.45
N ASN A 193 -14.48 1.43 -5.73
CA ASN A 193 -13.51 0.77 -6.58
C ASN A 193 -12.19 1.56 -6.58
N PHE A 194 -11.14 0.87 -6.22
CA PHE A 194 -9.81 1.43 -6.05
C PHE A 194 -9.26 2.07 -7.32
N TYR A 195 -9.36 1.39 -8.46
CA TYR A 195 -8.89 1.87 -9.75
C TYR A 195 -9.58 3.18 -10.15
N SER A 196 -10.93 3.19 -10.02
CA SER A 196 -11.72 4.40 -10.30
C SER A 196 -11.38 5.58 -9.38
N LEU A 197 -10.98 5.30 -8.14
CA LEU A 197 -10.53 6.35 -7.21
C LEU A 197 -9.17 6.91 -7.64
N VAL A 198 -8.20 6.04 -7.93
CA VAL A 198 -6.86 6.44 -8.32
C VAL A 198 -6.87 7.28 -9.61
N GLU A 199 -7.66 6.90 -10.62
CA GLU A 199 -7.82 7.66 -11.87
C GLU A 199 -8.30 9.11 -11.69
N LYS A 200 -8.96 9.40 -10.58
CA LYS A 200 -9.52 10.74 -10.28
C LYS A 200 -8.64 11.56 -9.35
N CYS A 201 -7.51 11.04 -8.95
CA CYS A 201 -6.56 11.70 -8.07
C CYS A 201 -5.35 12.21 -8.83
N ASP A 202 -4.79 13.31 -8.36
CA ASP A 202 -3.59 13.92 -8.92
C ASP A 202 -2.31 13.31 -8.34
N LEU A 203 -2.42 12.71 -7.14
CA LEU A 203 -1.33 12.06 -6.44
C LEU A 203 -1.86 10.99 -5.49
N ILE A 204 -1.09 9.91 -5.36
CA ILE A 204 -1.34 8.85 -4.38
C ILE A 204 -0.20 8.82 -3.37
N ILE A 205 -0.53 8.90 -2.07
CA ILE A 205 0.43 8.71 -0.98
C ILE A 205 0.11 7.41 -0.25
N VAL A 206 1.10 6.56 -0.12
CA VAL A 206 0.91 5.23 0.46
C VAL A 206 2.08 4.85 1.36
N PHE A 207 1.85 3.89 2.24
CA PHE A 207 2.96 3.22 2.92
C PHE A 207 3.89 2.57 1.91
N PRO A 208 5.21 2.53 2.19
CA PRO A 208 6.18 1.96 1.29
C PRO A 208 5.82 0.53 0.87
N TYR A 209 5.97 0.28 -0.43
CA TYR A 209 5.78 -1.01 -1.10
C TYR A 209 4.36 -1.57 -1.09
N SER A 210 3.35 -0.77 -0.78
CA SER A 210 1.96 -1.21 -0.89
C SER A 210 1.45 -1.16 -2.34
N SER A 211 0.57 -2.11 -2.65
CA SER A 211 0.01 -2.34 -3.99
C SER A 211 -0.61 -1.11 -4.66
N PRO A 212 -1.25 -0.17 -3.93
CA PRO A 212 -1.83 1.03 -4.52
C PRO A 212 -0.86 1.87 -5.37
N ALA A 213 0.41 1.98 -4.97
CA ALA A 213 1.38 2.72 -5.74
C ALA A 213 1.67 2.09 -7.11
N TYR A 214 1.71 0.76 -7.19
CA TYR A 214 1.91 0.06 -8.46
C TYR A 214 0.73 0.22 -9.40
N VAL A 215 -0.49 0.25 -8.88
CA VAL A 215 -1.68 0.53 -9.70
C VAL A 215 -1.64 1.96 -10.22
N ALA A 216 -1.28 2.93 -9.36
CA ALA A 216 -1.13 4.32 -9.77
C ALA A 216 -0.07 4.48 -10.87
N ASP A 217 1.11 3.87 -10.70
CA ASP A 217 2.18 3.88 -11.71
C ASP A 217 1.71 3.27 -13.04
N TYR A 218 0.98 2.16 -12.99
CA TYR A 218 0.44 1.48 -14.16
C TYR A 218 -0.51 2.37 -14.97
N ILE A 219 -1.40 3.12 -14.30
CA ILE A 219 -2.35 4.03 -14.97
C ILE A 219 -1.79 5.44 -15.21
N GLY A 220 -0.55 5.69 -14.82
CA GLY A 220 0.14 6.94 -15.06
C GLY A 220 -0.11 8.04 -14.03
N VAL A 221 -0.70 7.74 -12.88
CA VAL A 221 -0.89 8.67 -11.77
C VAL A 221 0.37 8.66 -10.89
N PRO A 222 0.95 9.83 -10.54
CA PRO A 222 2.07 9.90 -9.62
C PRO A 222 1.78 9.23 -8.29
N ALA A 223 2.76 8.50 -7.75
CA ALA A 223 2.66 7.88 -6.44
C ALA A 223 3.88 8.18 -5.58
N LEU A 224 3.66 8.26 -4.27
CA LEU A 224 4.68 8.54 -3.29
C LEU A 224 4.63 7.51 -2.16
N TYR A 225 5.69 6.76 -1.98
CA TYR A 225 5.96 6.00 -0.78
C TYR A 225 6.41 6.94 0.33
N PHE A 226 5.77 6.87 1.49
CA PHE A 226 6.14 7.68 2.63
C PHE A 226 6.45 6.82 3.85
N ASP A 227 7.70 6.85 4.30
CA ASP A 227 8.18 6.24 5.55
C ASP A 227 8.29 7.32 6.64
N PRO A 228 7.31 7.40 7.58
CA PRO A 228 7.24 8.49 8.55
C PRO A 228 8.35 8.44 9.61
N ILE A 229 8.96 7.26 9.83
CA ILE A 229 9.94 7.03 10.90
C ILE A 229 11.37 6.83 10.41
N LYS A 230 11.61 6.96 9.12
CA LYS A 230 12.95 6.84 8.48
C LYS A 230 13.64 5.50 8.72
N ASN A 231 12.89 4.43 8.90
CA ASN A 231 13.42 3.12 9.28
C ASN A 231 13.64 2.15 8.11
N LEU A 232 13.04 2.44 6.96
CA LEU A 232 13.21 1.60 5.78
C LEU A 232 14.45 2.03 4.98
N ILE A 233 15.09 1.05 4.36
CA ILE A 233 16.08 1.29 3.31
C ILE A 233 15.31 1.38 2.00
N PRO A 234 15.30 2.53 1.30
CA PRO A 234 14.61 2.66 0.03
C PRO A 234 15.19 1.68 -0.99
N ILE A 235 14.32 0.89 -1.59
CA ILE A 235 14.66 0.09 -2.75
C ILE A 235 14.17 0.88 -3.96
N TYR A 236 15.08 1.47 -4.71
CA TYR A 236 14.77 2.23 -5.93
C TYR A 236 14.51 1.27 -7.09
N GLU A 237 13.50 0.43 -6.94
CA GLU A 237 13.10 -0.45 -8.03
C GLU A 237 12.15 0.27 -8.97
N ARG A 238 12.62 0.49 -10.13
CA ARG A 238 12.07 0.48 -11.51
C ARG A 238 10.64 0.94 -11.77
N ALA A 239 9.82 1.21 -10.79
CA ALA A 239 8.57 1.90 -10.99
C ALA A 239 8.87 3.37 -11.31
N LYS A 240 8.77 3.73 -12.58
CA LYS A 240 9.26 5.01 -13.13
C LYS A 240 8.61 6.25 -12.53
N LYS A 241 7.45 6.11 -11.88
CA LYS A 241 6.66 7.22 -11.34
C LYS A 241 6.41 7.16 -9.84
N ILE A 242 6.94 6.15 -9.14
CA ILE A 242 6.83 6.06 -7.68
C ILE A 242 8.05 6.72 -7.06
N SER A 243 7.82 7.78 -6.32
CA SER A 243 8.85 8.45 -5.52
C SER A 243 8.90 7.86 -4.11
N PHE A 244 10.00 8.06 -3.38
CA PHE A 244 10.14 7.67 -1.99
C PHE A 244 10.49 8.89 -1.12
N ALA A 245 9.83 9.03 0.03
CA ALA A 245 10.12 10.05 1.04
C ALA A 245 10.36 9.40 2.40
N SER A 246 11.52 9.68 3.00
CA SER A 246 11.95 9.18 4.30
C SER A 246 11.87 10.30 5.33
N GLY A 247 10.76 10.34 6.07
CA GLY A 247 10.43 11.37 7.05
C GLY A 247 9.83 12.64 6.46
N ARG A 248 9.36 13.49 7.36
CA ARG A 248 8.55 14.68 7.05
C ARG A 248 9.22 15.69 6.11
N ASP A 249 10.54 15.90 6.28
CA ASP A 249 11.25 16.89 5.48
C ASP A 249 11.33 16.49 4.01
N GLU A 250 11.66 15.20 3.75
CA GLU A 250 11.65 14.68 2.39
C GLU A 250 10.23 14.63 1.81
N LEU A 251 9.21 14.30 2.62
CA LEU A 251 7.82 14.39 2.21
C LEU A 251 7.49 15.78 1.68
N LYS A 252 7.86 16.83 2.43
CA LYS A 252 7.65 18.22 2.01
C LYS A 252 8.33 18.51 0.68
N ILE A 253 9.62 18.20 0.55
CA ILE A 253 10.40 18.45 -0.69
C ILE A 253 9.75 17.73 -1.89
N LYS A 254 9.31 16.47 -1.70
CA LYS A 254 8.69 15.70 -2.79
C LYS A 254 7.33 16.26 -3.17
N LEU A 255 6.50 16.63 -2.19
CA LEU A 255 5.19 17.22 -2.45
C LEU A 255 5.32 18.59 -3.13
N ASP A 256 6.22 19.44 -2.69
CA ASP A 256 6.51 20.72 -3.38
C ASP A 256 6.86 20.49 -4.86
N LYS A 257 7.74 19.53 -5.15
CA LYS A 257 8.15 19.22 -6.53
C LYS A 257 7.01 18.64 -7.40
N ILE A 258 6.07 17.91 -6.80
CA ILE A 258 4.98 17.26 -7.55
C ILE A 258 3.80 18.22 -7.76
N LEU A 259 3.53 19.07 -6.76
CA LEU A 259 2.31 19.88 -6.72
C LEU A 259 2.50 21.32 -7.21
N LEU A 260 3.73 21.84 -7.18
CA LEU A 260 4.06 23.21 -7.59
C LEU A 260 4.78 23.27 -8.93
#